data_10117d3dab01b10619710130941aaa72
#
_entry.id   10117d3dab01b10619710130941aaa72
#
_cell.length_a   1.000
_cell.length_b   1.000
_cell.length_c   1.000
_cell.angle_alpha   90.00
_cell.angle_beta   90.00
_cell.angle_gamma   90.00
#
_symmetry.space_group_name_H-M   'P 1'
#
loop_
_entity.id
_entity.type
_entity.pdbx_description
1 polymer ?
#
loop_
_entity_poly.entity_id
_entity_poly.type
_entity_poly.pdbx_seq_one_letter_code
_entity_poly.pdbx_strand_id
1 'polypeptide(L)'
;MAAPLNWHFEILPSSQKNVWDTKLAGGMEGWVLYGGTGLALRLGHRESVDFDFFSSKPMEPLRFHAEMGFDGDILQASPNTLSVVHAGVKLSFFGGLSLGVVAQPDFLDGSPIASLEDLGACKLAALVNRVERKDYQDVAALLRHGLRLSHLLGCAEAVYQGAFPTAACLKSLTWFDDPVLERLGEEDRRVLEVSALAVEKIETVPLFSDRISSTAIGGQKN
;
A
#
# COMPACT_ATOMS: atom_id res chain seq x y z
N MET A 1 22.32 11.11 9.00
CA MET A 1 21.30 11.60 8.05
C MET A 1 20.88 10.42 7.20
N ALA A 2 19.59 10.13 7.11
CA ALA A 2 19.10 9.10 6.20
C ALA A 2 19.45 9.50 4.76
N ALA A 3 19.78 8.51 3.92
CA ALA A 3 19.99 8.76 2.49
C ALA A 3 18.72 9.36 1.88
N PRO A 4 18.83 10.27 0.90
CA PRO A 4 17.65 10.80 0.24
C PRO A 4 16.86 9.65 -0.37
N LEU A 5 15.52 9.67 -0.18
CA LEU A 5 14.63 8.70 -0.80
C LEU A 5 14.73 8.84 -2.32
N ASN A 6 15.03 7.73 -2.98
CA ASN A 6 15.00 7.66 -4.43
C ASN A 6 13.58 7.28 -4.87
N TRP A 7 12.87 8.21 -5.49
CA TRP A 7 11.54 7.97 -6.03
C TRP A 7 11.63 7.53 -7.49
N HIS A 8 10.92 6.47 -7.83
CA HIS A 8 10.85 5.90 -9.18
C HIS A 8 9.67 6.47 -9.97
N PHE A 9 9.62 7.80 -10.11
CA PHE A 9 8.52 8.46 -10.81
C PHE A 9 8.47 8.09 -12.31
N GLU A 10 9.62 7.71 -12.87
CA GLU A 10 9.73 7.25 -14.26
C GLU A 10 8.88 6.00 -14.55
N ILE A 11 8.58 5.19 -13.52
CA ILE A 11 7.79 3.95 -13.68
C ILE A 11 6.31 4.19 -13.96
N LEU A 12 5.81 5.39 -13.67
CA LEU A 12 4.42 5.73 -13.94
C LEU A 12 4.18 5.91 -15.44
N PRO A 13 3.14 5.30 -16.03
CA PRO A 13 2.64 5.64 -17.36
C PRO A 13 2.31 7.14 -17.51
N SER A 14 2.39 7.64 -18.73
CA SER A 14 2.18 9.08 -19.00
C SER A 14 0.84 9.62 -18.51
N SER A 15 -0.24 8.82 -18.58
CA SER A 15 -1.56 9.18 -18.05
C SER A 15 -1.53 9.38 -16.54
N GLN A 16 -0.84 8.47 -15.82
CA GLN A 16 -0.69 8.58 -14.37
C GLN A 16 0.17 9.78 -13.97
N LYS A 17 1.26 10.06 -14.69
CA LYS A 17 2.08 11.27 -14.47
C LYS A 17 1.24 12.52 -14.59
N ASN A 18 0.43 12.61 -15.66
CA ASN A 18 -0.47 13.75 -15.86
C ASN A 18 -1.48 13.90 -14.71
N VAL A 19 -2.10 12.81 -14.27
CA VAL A 19 -3.04 12.85 -13.12
C VAL A 19 -2.31 13.22 -11.83
N TRP A 20 -1.09 12.72 -11.62
CA TRP A 20 -0.26 13.11 -10.49
C TRP A 20 -0.02 14.62 -10.48
N ASP A 21 0.53 15.17 -11.57
CA ASP A 21 0.92 16.57 -11.67
C ASP A 21 -0.28 17.54 -11.57
N THR A 22 -1.43 17.14 -12.09
CA THR A 22 -2.61 18.03 -12.17
C THR A 22 -3.57 17.88 -11.00
N LYS A 23 -3.54 16.76 -10.27
CA LYS A 23 -4.59 16.43 -9.30
C LYS A 23 -4.07 15.91 -7.96
N LEU A 24 -2.95 15.19 -7.93
CA LEU A 24 -2.50 14.47 -6.75
C LEU A 24 -1.28 15.10 -6.08
N ALA A 25 -0.43 15.81 -6.82
CA ALA A 25 0.67 16.59 -6.27
C ALA A 25 0.15 17.64 -5.26
N GLY A 26 0.87 17.82 -4.16
CA GLY A 26 0.42 18.64 -3.04
C GLY A 26 -0.39 17.88 -1.99
N GLY A 27 -0.82 16.67 -2.30
CA GLY A 27 -1.58 15.80 -1.40
C GLY A 27 -3.04 16.19 -1.24
N MET A 28 -3.79 15.29 -0.65
CA MET A 28 -5.19 15.47 -0.27
C MET A 28 -5.29 15.33 1.25
N GLU A 29 -5.91 16.31 1.91
CA GLU A 29 -6.01 16.31 3.37
C GLU A 29 -6.70 15.05 3.90
N GLY A 30 -5.99 14.32 4.78
CA GLY A 30 -6.49 13.10 5.40
C GLY A 30 -6.31 11.84 4.55
N TRP A 31 -5.76 11.92 3.35
CA TRP A 31 -5.54 10.79 2.46
C TRP A 31 -4.06 10.46 2.32
N VAL A 32 -3.72 9.19 2.33
CA VAL A 32 -2.36 8.66 2.14
C VAL A 32 -2.38 7.67 0.99
N LEU A 33 -1.43 7.77 0.07
CA LEU A 33 -1.27 6.82 -1.02
C LEU A 33 -0.74 5.49 -0.48
N TYR A 34 -1.49 4.44 -0.76
CA TYR A 34 -1.20 3.05 -0.49
C TYR A 34 -1.09 2.25 -1.81
N GLY A 35 -1.37 0.97 -1.74
CA GLY A 35 -1.51 0.09 -2.90
C GLY A 35 -0.23 -0.19 -3.68
N GLY A 36 -0.41 -0.73 -4.88
CA GLY A 36 0.71 -1.12 -5.75
C GLY A 36 1.51 0.07 -6.26
N THR A 37 0.86 1.21 -6.51
CA THR A 37 1.55 2.42 -7.01
C THR A 37 2.40 3.07 -5.93
N GLY A 38 1.92 3.12 -4.66
CA GLY A 38 2.75 3.57 -3.54
C GLY A 38 4.05 2.76 -3.43
N LEU A 39 3.94 1.43 -3.58
CA LEU A 39 5.10 0.55 -3.54
C LEU A 39 6.00 0.67 -4.79
N ALA A 40 5.40 0.80 -5.98
CA ALA A 40 6.13 0.97 -7.23
C ALA A 40 6.97 2.26 -7.24
N LEU A 41 6.41 3.36 -6.75
CA LEU A 41 7.13 4.63 -6.59
C LEU A 41 8.33 4.51 -5.64
N ARG A 42 8.27 3.63 -4.66
CA ARG A 42 9.34 3.40 -3.67
C ARG A 42 10.42 2.44 -4.17
N LEU A 43 10.07 1.40 -4.91
CA LEU A 43 10.96 0.29 -5.25
C LEU A 43 11.30 0.20 -6.73
N GLY A 44 10.55 0.82 -7.62
CA GLY A 44 10.76 0.73 -9.06
C GLY A 44 10.65 -0.69 -9.63
N HIS A 45 10.01 -1.62 -8.93
CA HIS A 45 10.06 -3.06 -9.21
C HIS A 45 9.10 -3.52 -10.30
N ARG A 46 8.01 -2.79 -10.55
CA ARG A 46 7.03 -3.03 -11.61
C ARG A 46 6.14 -1.81 -11.85
N GLU A 47 5.54 -1.73 -13.01
CA GLU A 47 4.47 -0.76 -13.25
C GLU A 47 3.22 -1.05 -12.40
N SER A 48 2.54 0.02 -12.01
CA SER A 48 1.23 -0.02 -11.37
C SER A 48 0.37 1.09 -11.95
N VAL A 49 -0.87 0.77 -12.31
CA VAL A 49 -1.72 1.64 -13.15
C VAL A 49 -2.87 2.32 -12.41
N ASP A 50 -3.07 1.98 -11.14
CA ASP A 50 -4.13 2.50 -10.28
C ASP A 50 -3.53 3.31 -9.13
N PHE A 51 -4.27 4.29 -8.60
CA PHE A 51 -3.93 4.94 -7.34
C PHE A 51 -4.94 4.55 -6.26
N ASP A 52 -4.47 4.04 -5.13
CA ASP A 52 -5.29 3.64 -3.99
C ASP A 52 -4.99 4.54 -2.79
N PHE A 53 -5.97 5.32 -2.35
CA PHE A 53 -5.84 6.23 -1.21
C PHE A 53 -6.61 5.72 -0.01
N PHE A 54 -5.95 5.73 1.15
CA PHE A 54 -6.51 5.29 2.41
C PHE A 54 -6.66 6.46 3.39
N SER A 55 -7.74 6.42 4.19
CA SER A 55 -8.00 7.41 5.23
C SER A 55 -8.74 6.78 6.42
N SER A 56 -8.45 7.25 7.62
CA SER A 56 -9.26 6.93 8.80
C SER A 56 -10.51 7.82 8.93
N LYS A 57 -10.60 8.91 8.15
CA LYS A 57 -11.78 9.78 8.13
C LYS A 57 -12.89 9.11 7.33
N PRO A 58 -14.13 9.04 7.84
CA PRO A 58 -15.28 8.61 7.05
C PRO A 58 -15.48 9.52 5.83
N MET A 59 -16.00 8.94 4.74
CA MET A 59 -16.23 9.65 3.49
C MET A 59 -17.63 9.32 2.94
N GLU A 60 -18.33 10.35 2.49
CA GLU A 60 -19.52 10.20 1.64
C GLU A 60 -19.06 10.26 0.17
N PRO A 61 -19.18 9.16 -0.61
CA PRO A 61 -18.49 9.01 -1.87
C PRO A 61 -18.93 10.01 -2.96
N LEU A 62 -20.22 10.26 -3.11
CA LEU A 62 -20.71 11.17 -4.16
C LEU A 62 -20.39 12.63 -3.85
N ARG A 63 -20.45 13.00 -2.58
CA ARG A 63 -20.03 14.33 -2.13
C ARG A 63 -18.54 14.54 -2.36
N PHE A 64 -17.72 13.57 -1.95
CA PHE A 64 -16.26 13.60 -2.17
C PHE A 64 -15.92 13.68 -3.67
N HIS A 65 -16.60 12.88 -4.51
CA HIS A 65 -16.43 12.94 -5.96
C HIS A 65 -16.67 14.37 -6.51
N ALA A 66 -17.77 15.01 -6.09
CA ALA A 66 -18.12 16.36 -6.53
C ALA A 66 -17.11 17.41 -6.02
N GLU A 67 -16.69 17.32 -4.76
CA GLU A 67 -15.71 18.22 -4.15
C GLU A 67 -14.34 18.13 -4.84
N MET A 68 -13.92 16.91 -5.19
CA MET A 68 -12.67 16.67 -5.90
C MET A 68 -12.73 17.04 -7.38
N GLY A 69 -13.91 17.20 -7.96
CA GLY A 69 -14.07 17.52 -9.38
C GLY A 69 -13.45 16.46 -10.28
N PHE A 70 -13.67 15.18 -9.96
CA PHE A 70 -13.29 14.10 -10.86
C PHE A 70 -14.22 14.08 -12.07
N ASP A 71 -13.65 13.95 -13.27
CA ASP A 71 -14.38 13.68 -14.50
C ASP A 71 -14.32 12.17 -14.82
N GLY A 72 -15.26 11.68 -15.60
CA GLY A 72 -15.32 10.27 -16.01
C GLY A 72 -16.18 9.38 -15.11
N ASP A 73 -16.07 8.08 -15.33
CA ASP A 73 -17.02 7.11 -14.81
C ASP A 73 -16.77 6.74 -13.35
N ILE A 74 -17.83 6.74 -12.55
CA ILE A 74 -17.81 6.14 -11.21
C ILE A 74 -17.95 4.62 -11.38
N LEU A 75 -16.89 3.89 -11.01
CA LEU A 75 -16.88 2.43 -11.05
C LEU A 75 -17.54 1.81 -9.80
N GLN A 76 -17.38 2.47 -8.66
CA GLN A 76 -17.94 2.06 -7.38
C GLN A 76 -18.21 3.27 -6.49
N ALA A 77 -19.39 3.30 -5.89
CA ALA A 77 -19.73 4.22 -4.81
C ALA A 77 -20.51 3.45 -3.74
N SER A 78 -19.91 3.31 -2.57
CA SER A 78 -20.53 2.67 -1.40
C SER A 78 -20.00 3.37 -0.13
N PRO A 79 -20.63 3.21 1.04
CA PRO A 79 -20.19 3.89 2.25
C PRO A 79 -18.66 3.79 2.45
N ASN A 80 -18.00 4.93 2.57
CA ASN A 80 -16.55 5.07 2.70
C ASN A 80 -15.70 4.56 1.51
N THR A 81 -16.31 4.22 0.37
CA THR A 81 -15.57 3.70 -0.80
C THR A 81 -16.00 4.44 -2.06
N LEU A 82 -15.02 4.97 -2.79
CA LEU A 82 -15.19 5.53 -4.13
C LEU A 82 -14.11 4.94 -5.04
N SER A 83 -14.50 4.43 -6.20
CA SER A 83 -13.57 4.18 -7.31
C SER A 83 -14.07 4.90 -8.54
N VAL A 84 -13.22 5.66 -9.19
CA VAL A 84 -13.53 6.50 -10.34
C VAL A 84 -12.42 6.39 -11.39
N VAL A 85 -12.78 6.51 -12.66
CA VAL A 85 -11.79 6.73 -13.74
C VAL A 85 -11.71 8.25 -13.99
N HIS A 86 -10.54 8.83 -13.79
CA HIS A 86 -10.26 10.23 -14.05
C HIS A 86 -9.11 10.36 -15.04
N ALA A 87 -9.32 11.06 -16.13
CA ALA A 87 -8.34 11.17 -17.23
C ALA A 87 -7.75 9.82 -17.68
N GLY A 88 -8.58 8.75 -17.72
CA GLY A 88 -8.18 7.39 -18.08
C GLY A 88 -7.42 6.61 -17.01
N VAL A 89 -7.29 7.15 -15.80
CA VAL A 89 -6.62 6.50 -14.66
C VAL A 89 -7.64 6.16 -13.58
N LYS A 90 -7.57 4.94 -13.06
CA LYS A 90 -8.41 4.52 -11.93
C LYS A 90 -7.85 5.08 -10.62
N LEU A 91 -8.70 5.78 -9.90
CA LEU A 91 -8.46 6.28 -8.55
C LEU A 91 -9.44 5.58 -7.60
N SER A 92 -8.93 4.99 -6.52
CA SER A 92 -9.73 4.35 -5.49
C SER A 92 -9.48 5.02 -4.14
N PHE A 93 -10.54 5.29 -3.41
CA PHE A 93 -10.53 5.95 -2.10
C PHE A 93 -11.26 5.08 -1.09
N PHE A 94 -10.57 4.76 0.01
CA PHE A 94 -11.10 3.94 1.09
C PHE A 94 -11.01 4.73 2.39
N GLY A 95 -12.13 5.29 2.82
CA GLY A 95 -12.25 6.07 4.05
C GLY A 95 -12.72 5.23 5.24
N GLY A 96 -12.70 5.83 6.43
CA GLY A 96 -13.18 5.19 7.65
C GLY A 96 -12.44 3.92 8.07
N LEU A 97 -11.20 3.76 7.61
CA LEU A 97 -10.39 2.57 7.90
C LEU A 97 -9.89 2.61 9.34
N SER A 98 -10.09 1.50 10.05
CA SER A 98 -9.56 1.26 11.41
C SER A 98 -8.22 0.52 11.32
N LEU A 99 -7.25 1.12 10.66
CA LEU A 99 -5.90 0.59 10.53
C LEU A 99 -4.92 1.42 11.36
N GLY A 100 -4.02 0.75 12.07
CA GLY A 100 -2.86 1.38 12.67
C GLY A 100 -1.81 1.73 11.60
N VAL A 101 -0.79 2.47 12.01
CA VAL A 101 0.38 2.84 11.20
C VAL A 101 1.63 2.54 12.00
N VAL A 102 2.61 1.85 11.43
CA VAL A 102 3.84 1.46 12.13
C VAL A 102 5.00 2.41 11.86
N ALA A 103 4.95 3.18 10.78
CA ALA A 103 5.96 4.18 10.48
C ALA A 103 5.35 5.44 9.86
N GLN A 104 6.07 6.56 9.97
CA GLN A 104 5.64 7.82 9.36
C GLN A 104 5.58 7.69 7.83
N PRO A 105 4.56 8.25 7.15
CA PRO A 105 4.55 8.32 5.70
C PRO A 105 5.68 9.21 5.19
N ASP A 106 6.19 8.88 4.02
CA ASP A 106 7.11 9.75 3.28
C ASP A 106 6.33 10.64 2.30
N PHE A 107 6.97 11.70 1.81
CA PHE A 107 6.30 12.68 0.96
C PHE A 107 6.96 12.77 -0.41
N LEU A 108 6.15 12.68 -1.47
CA LEU A 108 6.52 12.99 -2.84
C LEU A 108 5.66 14.15 -3.33
N ASP A 109 6.27 15.26 -3.72
CA ASP A 109 5.58 16.49 -4.16
C ASP A 109 4.49 16.95 -3.19
N GLY A 110 4.69 16.78 -1.88
CA GLY A 110 3.71 17.10 -0.85
C GLY A 110 2.62 16.04 -0.61
N SER A 111 2.50 15.03 -1.45
CA SER A 111 1.59 13.89 -1.27
C SER A 111 2.19 12.86 -0.32
N PRO A 112 1.48 12.48 0.77
CA PRO A 112 1.94 11.43 1.67
C PRO A 112 1.77 10.05 1.03
N ILE A 113 2.83 9.26 1.11
CA ILE A 113 2.90 7.86 0.64
C ILE A 113 3.23 7.00 1.85
N ALA A 114 2.50 5.93 2.06
CA ALA A 114 2.70 5.02 3.18
C ALA A 114 4.14 4.46 3.21
N SER A 115 4.63 4.16 4.40
CA SER A 115 5.93 3.52 4.60
C SER A 115 6.01 2.17 3.91
N LEU A 116 7.22 1.66 3.65
CA LEU A 116 7.39 0.31 3.09
C LEU A 116 6.82 -0.76 4.03
N GLU A 117 6.90 -0.54 5.34
CA GLU A 117 6.35 -1.40 6.37
C GLU A 117 4.82 -1.45 6.32
N ASP A 118 4.16 -0.30 6.24
CA ASP A 118 2.69 -0.22 6.16
C ASP A 118 2.18 -0.76 4.82
N LEU A 119 2.88 -0.47 3.71
CA LEU A 119 2.58 -1.04 2.40
C LEU A 119 2.73 -2.56 2.42
N GLY A 120 3.81 -3.07 3.03
CA GLY A 120 4.07 -4.49 3.20
C GLY A 120 2.99 -5.19 4.04
N ALA A 121 2.59 -4.60 5.15
CA ALA A 121 1.50 -5.10 5.98
C ALA A 121 0.19 -5.25 5.17
N CYS A 122 -0.16 -4.23 4.38
CA CYS A 122 -1.34 -4.28 3.50
C CYS A 122 -1.20 -5.33 2.39
N LYS A 123 0.01 -5.54 1.83
CA LYS A 123 0.26 -6.58 0.82
C LYS A 123 0.15 -7.98 1.40
N LEU A 124 0.66 -8.22 2.61
CA LEU A 124 0.48 -9.49 3.30
C LEU A 124 -1.01 -9.78 3.58
N ALA A 125 -1.78 -8.77 3.97
CA ALA A 125 -3.23 -8.94 4.16
C ALA A 125 -3.96 -9.20 2.82
N ALA A 126 -3.53 -8.59 1.72
CA ALA A 126 -4.10 -8.85 0.41
C ALA A 126 -3.91 -10.32 -0.01
N LEU A 127 -2.71 -10.90 0.20
CA LEU A 127 -2.40 -12.30 -0.10
C LEU A 127 -3.31 -13.32 0.61
N VAL A 128 -3.80 -12.99 1.79
CA VAL A 128 -4.71 -13.86 2.55
C VAL A 128 -6.13 -13.83 1.98
N ASN A 129 -6.52 -12.68 1.43
CA ASN A 129 -7.89 -12.44 0.99
C ASN A 129 -8.12 -12.76 -0.49
N ARG A 130 -7.06 -12.77 -1.31
CA ARG A 130 -7.15 -13.02 -2.75
C ARG A 130 -5.82 -13.55 -3.29
N VAL A 131 -5.90 -14.32 -4.37
CA VAL A 131 -4.71 -14.78 -5.10
C VAL A 131 -4.52 -13.88 -6.32
N GLU A 132 -3.59 -12.94 -6.22
CA GLU A 132 -3.19 -12.08 -7.33
C GLU A 132 -1.67 -12.04 -7.46
N ARG A 133 -1.14 -12.42 -8.63
CA ARG A 133 0.32 -12.47 -8.87
C ARG A 133 1.05 -11.20 -8.46
N LYS A 134 0.46 -10.03 -8.72
CA LYS A 134 1.08 -8.73 -8.39
C LYS A 134 1.33 -8.55 -6.87
N ASP A 135 0.48 -9.10 -6.01
CA ASP A 135 0.67 -9.00 -4.56
C ASP A 135 1.86 -9.85 -4.10
N TYR A 136 2.07 -11.03 -4.71
CA TYR A 136 3.27 -11.86 -4.47
C TYR A 136 4.54 -11.18 -4.99
N GLN A 137 4.51 -10.55 -6.17
CA GLN A 137 5.62 -9.77 -6.70
C GLN A 137 5.98 -8.59 -5.78
N ASP A 138 4.99 -7.92 -5.25
CA ASP A 138 5.16 -6.80 -4.33
C ASP A 138 5.85 -7.23 -3.03
N VAL A 139 5.41 -8.34 -2.41
CA VAL A 139 6.06 -8.89 -1.20
C VAL A 139 7.47 -9.37 -1.52
N ALA A 140 7.67 -10.09 -2.65
CA ALA A 140 9.01 -10.51 -3.07
C ALA A 140 9.96 -9.32 -3.27
N ALA A 141 9.48 -8.20 -3.82
CA ALA A 141 10.26 -6.98 -3.99
C ALA A 141 10.66 -6.35 -2.65
N LEU A 142 9.75 -6.31 -1.67
CA LEU A 142 10.05 -5.85 -0.31
C LEU A 142 11.16 -6.68 0.35
N LEU A 143 11.08 -8.01 0.21
CA LEU A 143 12.09 -8.93 0.76
C LEU A 143 13.45 -8.74 0.08
N ARG A 144 13.48 -8.59 -1.26
CA ARG A 144 14.74 -8.26 -1.99
C ARG A 144 15.29 -6.88 -1.64
N HIS A 145 14.42 -5.94 -1.28
CA HIS A 145 14.84 -4.61 -0.81
C HIS A 145 15.48 -4.67 0.59
N GLY A 146 15.38 -5.81 1.28
CA GLY A 146 16.05 -6.06 2.55
C GLY A 146 15.12 -6.05 3.77
N LEU A 147 13.80 -5.92 3.59
CA LEU A 147 12.87 -6.10 4.71
C LEU A 147 12.78 -7.59 5.06
N ARG A 148 12.76 -7.90 6.35
CA ARG A 148 12.60 -9.29 6.83
C ARG A 148 11.13 -9.65 6.93
N LEU A 149 10.76 -10.86 6.53
CA LEU A 149 9.37 -11.31 6.62
C LEU A 149 8.87 -11.35 8.07
N SER A 150 9.72 -11.73 9.04
CA SER A 150 9.39 -11.69 10.47
C SER A 150 8.98 -10.30 10.95
N HIS A 151 9.62 -9.26 10.41
CA HIS A 151 9.29 -7.86 10.68
C HIS A 151 7.98 -7.44 9.99
N LEU A 152 7.82 -7.74 8.70
CA LEU A 152 6.60 -7.42 7.95
C LEU A 152 5.35 -8.09 8.53
N LEU A 153 5.48 -9.34 9.03
CA LEU A 153 4.40 -10.01 9.74
C LEU A 153 4.04 -9.29 11.03
N GLY A 154 5.06 -8.85 11.80
CA GLY A 154 4.83 -8.03 12.99
C GLY A 154 4.17 -6.69 12.68
N CYS A 155 4.54 -6.04 11.56
CA CYS A 155 3.87 -4.84 11.08
C CYS A 155 2.40 -5.12 10.75
N ALA A 156 2.10 -6.25 10.09
CA ALA A 156 0.73 -6.64 9.77
C ALA A 156 -0.10 -6.92 11.03
N GLU A 157 0.46 -7.61 12.02
CA GLU A 157 -0.21 -7.84 13.32
C GLU A 157 -0.52 -6.50 14.03
N ALA A 158 0.41 -5.55 14.00
CA ALA A 158 0.22 -4.22 14.60
C ALA A 158 -0.81 -3.39 13.82
N VAL A 159 -0.68 -3.27 12.50
CA VAL A 159 -1.59 -2.49 11.63
C VAL A 159 -3.03 -2.98 11.73
N TYR A 160 -3.23 -4.30 11.75
CA TYR A 160 -4.55 -4.94 11.85
C TYR A 160 -4.96 -5.27 13.29
N GLN A 161 -4.24 -4.75 14.28
CA GLN A 161 -4.57 -4.82 15.71
C GLN A 161 -4.87 -6.24 16.19
N GLY A 162 -4.04 -7.21 15.80
CA GLY A 162 -4.17 -8.62 16.19
C GLY A 162 -5.21 -9.40 15.38
N ALA A 163 -5.92 -8.79 14.43
CA ALA A 163 -6.86 -9.50 13.55
C ALA A 163 -6.16 -10.13 12.31
N PHE A 164 -4.85 -9.98 12.17
CA PHE A 164 -4.11 -10.51 11.02
C PHE A 164 -3.89 -12.03 11.14
N PRO A 165 -4.29 -12.84 10.13
CA PRO A 165 -4.19 -14.29 10.19
C PRO A 165 -2.80 -14.78 9.73
N THR A 166 -1.79 -14.62 10.55
CA THR A 166 -0.38 -14.88 10.25
C THR A 166 -0.10 -16.27 9.70
N ALA A 167 -0.72 -17.32 10.28
CA ALA A 167 -0.52 -18.69 9.80
C ALA A 167 -1.05 -18.90 8.37
N ALA A 168 -2.19 -18.29 8.02
CA ALA A 168 -2.73 -18.35 6.69
C ALA A 168 -1.82 -17.59 5.70
N CYS A 169 -1.28 -16.44 6.10
CA CYS A 169 -0.32 -15.68 5.31
C CYS A 169 0.94 -16.49 5.00
N LEU A 170 1.57 -17.10 6.00
CA LEU A 170 2.75 -17.95 5.80
C LEU A 170 2.47 -19.12 4.85
N LYS A 171 1.30 -19.76 4.97
CA LYS A 171 0.88 -20.80 4.05
C LYS A 171 0.74 -20.28 2.62
N SER A 172 0.14 -19.11 2.42
CA SER A 172 -0.01 -18.51 1.08
C SER A 172 1.34 -18.22 0.42
N LEU A 173 2.36 -17.84 1.19
CA LEU A 173 3.70 -17.55 0.69
C LEU A 173 4.52 -18.79 0.29
N THR A 174 4.03 -19.98 0.59
CA THR A 174 4.67 -21.29 0.25
C THR A 174 3.83 -22.15 -0.67
N TRP A 175 2.64 -21.66 -1.09
CA TRP A 175 1.74 -22.41 -1.95
C TRP A 175 1.49 -21.66 -3.26
N PHE A 176 1.87 -22.27 -4.40
CA PHE A 176 1.86 -21.62 -5.71
C PHE A 176 1.09 -22.41 -6.78
N ASP A 177 0.23 -23.36 -6.38
CA ASP A 177 -0.49 -24.23 -7.31
C ASP A 177 -1.68 -23.54 -7.99
N ASP A 178 -2.00 -22.29 -7.62
CA ASP A 178 -3.06 -21.53 -8.28
C ASP A 178 -2.63 -21.12 -9.70
N PRO A 179 -3.49 -21.32 -10.73
CA PRO A 179 -3.19 -20.94 -12.12
C PRO A 179 -2.81 -19.47 -12.29
N VAL A 180 -3.32 -18.56 -11.45
CA VAL A 180 -2.98 -17.13 -11.47
C VAL A 180 -1.49 -16.92 -11.18
N LEU A 181 -0.86 -17.84 -10.43
CA LEU A 181 0.54 -17.79 -10.04
C LEU A 181 1.49 -18.52 -11.01
N GLU A 182 1.01 -19.19 -12.05
CA GLU A 182 1.87 -19.88 -13.04
C GLU A 182 2.94 -18.95 -13.64
N ARG A 183 2.59 -17.67 -13.83
CA ARG A 183 3.50 -16.63 -14.35
C ARG A 183 4.28 -15.88 -13.28
N LEU A 184 4.21 -16.29 -12.02
CA LEU A 184 5.10 -15.75 -10.97
C LEU A 184 6.52 -16.26 -11.22
N GLY A 185 7.49 -15.35 -11.29
CA GLY A 185 8.89 -15.70 -11.57
C GLY A 185 9.47 -16.66 -10.54
N GLU A 186 10.36 -17.54 -10.96
CA GLU A 186 11.02 -18.50 -10.05
C GLU A 186 11.80 -17.82 -8.93
N GLU A 187 12.43 -16.69 -9.23
CA GLU A 187 13.14 -15.89 -8.22
C GLU A 187 12.18 -15.33 -7.16
N ASP A 188 11.00 -14.84 -7.58
CA ASP A 188 9.95 -14.39 -6.66
C ASP A 188 9.48 -15.53 -5.76
N ARG A 189 9.15 -16.69 -6.35
CA ARG A 189 8.74 -17.89 -5.60
C ARG A 189 9.81 -18.28 -4.57
N ARG A 190 11.06 -18.36 -5.00
CA ARG A 190 12.17 -18.74 -4.15
C ARG A 190 12.35 -17.79 -2.96
N VAL A 191 12.34 -16.48 -3.18
CA VAL A 191 12.54 -15.52 -2.09
C VAL A 191 11.37 -15.55 -1.10
N LEU A 192 10.14 -15.74 -1.58
CA LEU A 192 8.96 -15.88 -0.72
C LEU A 192 9.03 -17.13 0.14
N GLU A 193 9.29 -18.28 -0.47
CA GLU A 193 9.38 -19.58 0.21
C GLU A 193 10.50 -19.62 1.24
N VAL A 194 11.72 -19.23 0.83
CA VAL A 194 12.89 -19.19 1.72
C VAL A 194 12.63 -18.27 2.91
N SER A 195 12.06 -17.09 2.65
CA SER A 195 11.74 -16.14 3.72
C SER A 195 10.67 -16.67 4.65
N ALA A 196 9.63 -17.35 4.13
CA ALA A 196 8.57 -17.94 4.96
C ALA A 196 9.09 -19.07 5.86
N LEU A 197 9.94 -19.94 5.30
CA LEU A 197 10.55 -21.06 6.05
C LEU A 197 11.57 -20.58 7.10
N ALA A 198 12.17 -19.41 6.93
CA ALA A 198 13.12 -18.81 7.87
C ALA A 198 12.47 -18.07 9.05
N VAL A 199 11.14 -17.94 9.09
CA VAL A 199 10.45 -17.28 10.20
C VAL A 199 10.39 -18.20 11.42
N GLU A 200 11.30 -17.99 12.36
CA GLU A 200 11.27 -18.68 13.66
C GLU A 200 10.41 -17.94 14.68
N LYS A 201 10.40 -16.61 14.62
CA LYS A 201 9.67 -15.76 15.55
C LYS A 201 9.22 -14.48 14.82
N ILE A 202 7.99 -14.07 15.07
CA ILE A 202 7.45 -12.80 14.59
C ILE A 202 7.95 -11.68 15.52
N GLU A 203 8.38 -10.59 14.91
CA GLU A 203 8.83 -9.42 15.64
C GLU A 203 7.63 -8.65 16.20
N THR A 204 7.75 -8.16 17.44
CA THR A 204 6.77 -7.23 17.97
C THR A 204 7.09 -5.82 17.48
N VAL A 205 6.18 -5.25 16.70
CA VAL A 205 6.33 -3.90 16.14
C VAL A 205 5.35 -2.96 16.83
N PRO A 206 5.83 -1.85 17.43
CA PRO A 206 4.95 -0.86 18.03
C PRO A 206 4.24 -0.05 16.94
N LEU A 207 3.03 0.43 17.23
CA LEU A 207 2.37 1.41 16.40
C LEU A 207 3.05 2.79 16.54
N PHE A 208 3.24 3.46 15.41
CA PHE A 208 3.55 4.88 15.33
C PHE A 208 2.29 5.73 15.57
N SER A 209 1.14 5.28 15.03
CA SER A 209 -0.18 5.88 15.19
C SER A 209 -1.27 4.81 15.19
N ASP A 210 -2.34 5.03 15.94
CA ASP A 210 -3.53 4.17 15.95
C ASP A 210 -4.45 4.37 14.73
N ARG A 211 -4.11 5.33 13.85
CA ARG A 211 -4.91 5.69 12.68
C ARG A 211 -4.05 6.27 11.56
N ILE A 212 -4.55 6.15 10.34
CA ILE A 212 -3.95 6.75 9.14
C ILE A 212 -4.09 8.28 9.23
N SER A 213 -2.97 9.01 9.04
CA SER A 213 -2.93 10.46 9.01
C SER A 213 -2.03 10.93 7.86
N SER A 214 -2.49 11.94 7.12
CA SER A 214 -1.72 12.61 6.07
C SER A 214 -0.73 13.65 6.61
N THR A 215 -0.80 13.97 7.91
CA THR A 215 0.12 14.91 8.53
C THR A 215 1.28 14.15 9.17
N ALA A 216 2.51 14.58 8.86
CA ALA A 216 3.62 14.29 9.74
C ALA A 216 3.19 14.73 11.14
N ILE A 217 3.22 13.85 12.13
CA ILE A 217 3.01 14.24 13.51
C ILE A 217 4.23 15.09 13.88
N GLY A 218 4.19 16.34 13.45
CA GLY A 218 5.14 17.38 13.83
C GLY A 218 4.93 17.65 15.30
N GLY A 219 6.03 17.56 16.05
CA GLY A 219 6.18 17.67 17.47
C GLY A 219 5.11 18.48 18.21
N GLN A 220 4.66 17.91 19.30
CA GLN A 220 4.03 18.66 20.37
C GLN A 220 4.76 19.99 20.55
N LYS A 221 4.09 21.08 20.18
CA LYS A 221 4.49 22.38 20.71
C LYS A 221 4.20 22.32 22.21
N ASN A 222 5.28 22.26 22.99
CA ASN A 222 5.24 22.61 24.43
C ASN A 222 4.68 24.00 24.61
#